data_6879e4a864a470a235f3bf55cf8440f9
#
_entry.id   6879e4a864a470a235f3bf55cf8440f9
#
_cell.length_a   1.000
_cell.length_b   1.000
_cell.length_c   1.000
_cell.angle_alpha   90.00
_cell.angle_beta   90.00
_cell.angle_gamma   90.00
#
_symmetry.space_group_name_H-M   'P 1'
#
loop_
_entity.id
_entity.type
_entity.pdbx_description
1 polymer ?
#
loop_
_entity_poly.entity_id
_entity_poly.type
_entity_poly.pdbx_seq_one_letter_code
_entity_poly.pdbx_strand_id
1 'polypeptide(L)'
;AGNYVWKKTIRSTRNQIMAIQPDMVTEERDSLAVALDTMLSYEGIMRNSAYMLQSGETIRSILEGALSECQVLDLSGCSLDAVLYYVDRDIPVLVMLQDGNAVLLIGFNEMNTVIMNPQTGTIYKMGMNDSKTWFKENGNRFITYIRNEN
;
A
#
# COMPACT_ATOMS: atom_id res chain seq x y z
N ALA A 1 -11.29 -0.82 19.33
CA ALA A 1 -10.66 -2.07 19.02
C ALA A 1 -10.72 -2.40 17.55
N GLY A 2 -9.82 -3.27 17.08
CA GLY A 2 -9.73 -3.65 15.69
C GLY A 2 -11.02 -4.24 15.14
N ASN A 3 -11.72 -5.03 15.94
CA ASN A 3 -12.99 -5.62 15.54
C ASN A 3 -14.06 -4.58 15.25
N TYR A 4 -14.08 -3.51 16.02
CA TYR A 4 -15.03 -2.45 15.79
C TYR A 4 -14.79 -1.74 14.45
N VAL A 5 -13.54 -1.39 14.16
CA VAL A 5 -13.16 -0.74 12.92
C VAL A 5 -13.49 -1.65 11.73
N TRP A 6 -13.17 -2.93 11.85
CA TRP A 6 -13.46 -3.91 10.82
C TRP A 6 -14.95 -4.02 10.52
N LYS A 7 -15.77 -4.14 11.56
CA LYS A 7 -17.22 -4.23 11.40
C LYS A 7 -17.80 -2.97 10.75
N LYS A 8 -17.30 -1.81 11.13
CA LYS A 8 -17.74 -0.56 10.54
C LYS A 8 -17.45 -0.53 9.06
N THR A 9 -16.28 -1.00 8.64
CA THR A 9 -15.89 -1.05 7.24
C THR A 9 -16.70 -2.09 6.48
N ILE A 10 -16.91 -3.26 7.07
CA ILE A 10 -17.67 -4.35 6.44
C ILE A 10 -19.10 -3.90 6.12
N ARG A 11 -19.68 -3.06 6.94
CA ARG A 11 -21.04 -2.57 6.71
C ARG A 11 -21.12 -1.57 5.56
N SER A 12 -19.99 -1.05 5.09
CA SER A 12 -19.99 -0.20 3.92
C SER A 12 -20.31 -1.04 2.69
N THR A 13 -21.37 -0.67 1.98
CA THR A 13 -21.72 -1.35 0.73
C THR A 13 -20.91 -0.85 -0.45
N ARG A 14 -20.19 0.25 -0.26
CA ARG A 14 -19.35 0.81 -1.31
C ARG A 14 -17.96 0.19 -1.26
N ASN A 15 -17.37 0.04 -2.42
CA ASN A 15 -15.97 -0.35 -2.50
C ASN A 15 -15.12 0.81 -1.97
N GLN A 16 -14.23 0.50 -1.05
CA GLN A 16 -13.24 1.46 -0.54
C GLN A 16 -12.04 1.41 -1.47
N ILE A 17 -12.17 2.06 -2.63
CA ILE A 17 -11.11 2.05 -3.65
C ILE A 17 -10.60 3.47 -3.82
N MET A 18 -9.30 3.63 -3.63
CA MET A 18 -8.64 4.91 -3.83
C MET A 18 -8.57 5.25 -5.32
N ALA A 19 -8.65 6.54 -5.64
CA ALA A 19 -8.54 7.01 -7.01
C ALA A 19 -7.06 7.04 -7.43
N ILE A 20 -6.55 5.89 -7.78
CA ILE A 20 -5.15 5.69 -8.18
C ILE A 20 -5.14 5.20 -9.62
N GLN A 21 -4.32 5.86 -10.45
CA GLN A 21 -4.06 5.40 -11.81
C GLN A 21 -3.04 4.28 -11.75
N PRO A 22 -3.30 3.16 -12.44
CA PRO A 22 -2.29 2.10 -12.50
C PRO A 22 -1.06 2.58 -13.25
N ASP A 23 0.10 2.13 -12.80
CA ASP A 23 1.38 2.43 -13.43
C ASP A 23 2.16 1.13 -13.54
N MET A 24 3.15 1.10 -14.40
CA MET A 24 3.83 -0.13 -14.77
C MET A 24 5.34 0.03 -14.72
N VAL A 25 6.02 -1.08 -14.44
CA VAL A 25 7.49 -1.14 -14.46
C VAL A 25 8.05 -0.79 -15.82
N THR A 26 9.24 -0.23 -15.82
CA THR A 26 10.05 0.04 -17.02
C THR A 26 11.45 -0.51 -16.79
N GLU A 27 12.34 -0.35 -17.75
CA GLU A 27 13.75 -0.75 -17.57
C GLU A 27 14.41 0.01 -16.43
N GLU A 28 13.94 1.22 -16.15
CA GLU A 28 14.56 2.13 -15.17
C GLU A 28 13.83 2.17 -13.83
N ARG A 29 12.62 1.63 -13.77
CA ARG A 29 11.79 1.68 -12.58
C ARG A 29 11.21 0.29 -12.30
N ASP A 30 11.68 -0.35 -11.25
CA ASP A 30 11.13 -1.62 -10.81
C ASP A 30 9.80 -1.43 -10.07
N SER A 31 9.19 -2.53 -9.67
CA SER A 31 7.87 -2.48 -9.03
C SER A 31 7.88 -1.70 -7.72
N LEU A 32 8.97 -1.75 -6.96
CA LEU A 32 9.08 -0.98 -5.73
C LEU A 32 9.09 0.52 -6.02
N ALA A 33 9.89 0.95 -7.00
CA ALA A 33 9.96 2.36 -7.37
C ALA A 33 8.61 2.87 -7.87
N VAL A 34 7.93 2.08 -8.71
CA VAL A 34 6.61 2.45 -9.21
C VAL A 34 5.60 2.55 -8.07
N ALA A 35 5.61 1.58 -7.15
CA ALA A 35 4.69 1.58 -6.02
C ALA A 35 4.91 2.78 -5.11
N LEU A 36 6.18 3.12 -4.82
CA LEU A 36 6.49 4.29 -4.00
C LEU A 36 6.06 5.59 -4.68
N ASP A 37 6.38 5.75 -5.96
CA ASP A 37 5.97 6.95 -6.70
C ASP A 37 4.46 7.10 -6.75
N THR A 38 3.74 5.99 -6.92
CA THR A 38 2.28 5.98 -6.95
C THR A 38 1.70 6.37 -5.58
N MET A 39 2.25 5.82 -4.52
CA MET A 39 1.85 6.12 -3.15
C MET A 39 2.04 7.62 -2.84
N LEU A 40 3.18 8.18 -3.23
CA LEU A 40 3.47 9.60 -3.02
C LEU A 40 2.59 10.49 -3.91
N SER A 41 2.38 10.09 -5.15
CA SER A 41 1.52 10.82 -6.08
C SER A 41 0.09 10.93 -5.55
N TYR A 42 -0.38 9.92 -4.85
CA TYR A 42 -1.69 9.96 -4.22
C TYR A 42 -1.80 11.08 -3.17
N GLU A 43 -0.68 11.41 -2.54
CA GLU A 43 -0.60 12.54 -1.59
C GLU A 43 -0.22 13.85 -2.28
N GLY A 44 -0.17 13.88 -3.60
CA GLY A 44 0.18 15.07 -4.35
C GLY A 44 1.67 15.36 -4.43
N ILE A 45 2.51 14.37 -4.17
CA ILE A 45 3.96 14.54 -4.10
C ILE A 45 4.61 13.78 -5.24
N MET A 46 5.45 14.49 -6.01
CA MET A 46 6.18 13.90 -7.13
C MET A 46 7.62 13.63 -6.72
N ARG A 47 8.06 12.39 -6.86
CA ARG A 47 9.44 11.97 -6.56
C ARG A 47 9.90 10.98 -7.60
N ASN A 48 11.20 10.84 -7.72
CA ASN A 48 11.84 9.80 -8.53
C ASN A 48 12.42 8.76 -7.58
N SER A 49 11.59 7.81 -7.15
CA SER A 49 11.99 6.81 -6.18
C SER A 49 13.07 5.88 -6.70
N ALA A 50 13.07 5.58 -8.00
CA ALA A 50 14.13 4.76 -8.61
C ALA A 50 15.50 5.39 -8.41
N TYR A 51 15.62 6.69 -8.68
CA TYR A 51 16.89 7.40 -8.46
C TYR A 51 17.28 7.40 -6.99
N MET A 52 16.32 7.67 -6.10
CA MET A 52 16.60 7.73 -4.67
C MET A 52 17.05 6.38 -4.12
N LEU A 53 16.42 5.29 -4.56
CA LEU A 53 16.83 3.95 -4.16
C LEU A 53 18.23 3.61 -4.68
N GLN A 54 18.54 3.99 -5.92
CA GLN A 54 19.88 3.79 -6.48
C GLN A 54 20.93 4.60 -5.74
N SER A 55 20.55 5.73 -5.17
CA SER A 55 21.45 6.59 -4.39
C SER A 55 21.64 6.09 -2.95
N GLY A 56 21.03 4.96 -2.60
CA GLY A 56 21.19 4.36 -1.28
C GLY A 56 20.12 4.70 -0.28
N GLU A 57 19.06 5.40 -0.67
CA GLU A 57 17.96 5.66 0.24
C GLU A 57 17.13 4.40 0.47
N THR A 58 16.46 4.34 1.61
CA THR A 58 15.58 3.25 1.99
C THR A 58 14.13 3.65 1.74
N ILE A 59 13.25 2.66 1.74
CA ILE A 59 11.80 2.91 1.66
C ILE A 59 11.40 3.92 2.72
N ARG A 60 11.83 3.70 3.97
CA ARG A 60 11.49 4.57 5.08
C ARG A 60 12.03 6.00 4.87
N SER A 61 13.28 6.14 4.44
CA SER A 61 13.86 7.48 4.27
C SER A 61 13.17 8.25 3.14
N ILE A 62 12.79 7.57 2.07
CA ILE A 62 12.06 8.20 0.98
C ILE A 62 10.70 8.70 1.47
N LEU A 63 9.97 7.86 2.18
CA LEU A 63 8.65 8.23 2.68
C LEU A 63 8.73 9.32 3.74
N GLU A 64 9.68 9.22 4.68
CA GLU A 64 9.84 10.22 5.73
C GLU A 64 10.25 11.58 5.17
N GLY A 65 11.11 11.57 4.17
CA GLY A 65 11.54 12.83 3.54
C GLY A 65 10.45 13.50 2.72
N ALA A 66 9.58 12.72 2.11
CA ALA A 66 8.52 13.26 1.25
C ALA A 66 7.26 13.61 2.03
N LEU A 67 6.92 12.82 3.06
CA LEU A 67 5.65 12.94 3.81
C LEU A 67 5.89 13.63 5.15
N SER A 68 6.27 14.91 5.11
CA SER A 68 6.64 15.66 6.33
C SER A 68 5.49 15.82 7.34
N GLU A 69 4.26 15.76 6.86
CA GLU A 69 3.06 15.87 7.69
C GLU A 69 2.53 14.52 8.14
N CYS A 70 3.31 13.46 7.99
CA CYS A 70 2.89 12.10 8.26
C CYS A 70 3.90 11.39 9.14
N GLN A 71 3.44 10.33 9.78
CA GLN A 71 4.31 9.39 10.47
C GLN A 71 4.36 8.10 9.66
N VAL A 72 5.54 7.67 9.26
CA VAL A 72 5.76 6.43 8.52
C VAL A 72 5.71 5.26 9.49
N LEU A 73 5.01 4.21 9.11
CA LEU A 73 4.78 3.05 9.95
C LEU A 73 5.22 1.77 9.22
N ASP A 74 6.12 1.03 9.85
CA ASP A 74 6.46 -0.32 9.40
C ASP A 74 5.56 -1.29 10.17
N LEU A 75 4.58 -1.84 9.48
CA LEU A 75 3.60 -2.75 10.05
C LEU A 75 3.90 -4.20 9.69
N SER A 76 5.15 -4.50 9.34
CA SER A 76 5.56 -5.85 8.99
C SER A 76 5.29 -6.79 10.14
N GLY A 77 4.68 -7.93 9.83
CA GLY A 77 4.25 -8.91 10.82
C GLY A 77 2.82 -8.74 11.30
N CYS A 78 2.20 -7.59 11.04
CA CYS A 78 0.80 -7.39 11.38
C CYS A 78 -0.09 -8.19 10.43
N SER A 79 -1.31 -8.51 10.87
CA SER A 79 -2.26 -9.19 10.02
C SER A 79 -2.84 -8.24 8.98
N LEU A 80 -3.41 -8.80 7.91
CA LEU A 80 -4.13 -8.00 6.93
C LEU A 80 -5.24 -7.17 7.59
N ASP A 81 -5.98 -7.77 8.51
CA ASP A 81 -7.06 -7.05 9.20
C ASP A 81 -6.57 -5.78 9.88
N ALA A 82 -5.37 -5.82 10.45
CA ALA A 82 -4.80 -4.65 11.11
C ALA A 82 -4.47 -3.54 10.10
N VAL A 83 -3.94 -3.89 8.92
CA VAL A 83 -3.57 -2.86 7.95
C VAL A 83 -4.77 -2.31 7.20
N LEU A 84 -5.89 -3.04 7.14
CA LEU A 84 -7.10 -2.51 6.52
C LEU A 84 -7.65 -1.28 7.25
N TYR A 85 -7.26 -1.09 8.50
CA TYR A 85 -7.55 0.13 9.24
C TYR A 85 -7.07 1.38 8.48
N TYR A 86 -5.90 1.30 7.88
CA TYR A 86 -5.31 2.42 7.13
C TYR A 86 -5.97 2.58 5.76
N VAL A 87 -6.25 1.48 5.09
CA VAL A 87 -6.94 1.51 3.80
C VAL A 87 -8.33 2.13 3.96
N ASP A 88 -9.00 1.85 5.07
CA ASP A 88 -10.30 2.45 5.40
C ASP A 88 -10.22 3.98 5.53
N ARG A 89 -9.03 4.51 5.78
CA ARG A 89 -8.77 5.94 5.91
C ARG A 89 -8.19 6.55 4.65
N ASP A 90 -8.34 5.85 3.54
CA ASP A 90 -7.80 6.28 2.23
C ASP A 90 -6.28 6.43 2.25
N ILE A 91 -5.60 5.53 2.95
CA ILE A 91 -4.15 5.49 2.98
C ILE A 91 -3.69 4.22 2.29
N PRO A 92 -2.91 4.33 1.19
CA PRO A 92 -2.41 3.14 0.51
C PRO A 92 -1.36 2.43 1.36
N VAL A 93 -1.31 1.12 1.25
CA VAL A 93 -0.36 0.30 1.99
C VAL A 93 0.58 -0.36 0.99
N LEU A 94 1.87 -0.13 1.16
CA LEU A 94 2.90 -0.79 0.37
C LEU A 94 3.10 -2.21 0.90
N VAL A 95 3.05 -3.18 0.00
CA VAL A 95 3.26 -4.58 0.35
C VAL A 95 4.49 -5.10 -0.38
N MET A 96 5.49 -5.54 0.41
CA MET A 96 6.69 -6.17 -0.15
C MET A 96 6.46 -7.67 -0.27
N LEU A 97 6.75 -8.21 -1.43
CA LEU A 97 6.63 -9.64 -1.70
C LEU A 97 7.99 -10.32 -1.50
N GLN A 98 7.96 -11.64 -1.35
CA GLN A 98 9.19 -12.41 -1.09
C GLN A 98 10.21 -12.31 -2.23
N ASP A 99 9.72 -12.13 -3.46
CA ASP A 99 10.61 -12.03 -4.64
C ASP A 99 11.21 -10.65 -4.83
N GLY A 100 10.98 -9.73 -3.91
CA GLY A 100 11.49 -8.35 -4.00
C GLY A 100 10.59 -7.39 -4.73
N ASN A 101 9.51 -7.88 -5.31
CA ASN A 101 8.53 -7.01 -5.95
C ASN A 101 7.60 -6.37 -4.93
N ALA A 102 6.90 -5.33 -5.35
CA ALA A 102 5.97 -4.61 -4.48
C ALA A 102 4.64 -4.41 -5.17
N VAL A 103 3.59 -4.40 -4.37
CA VAL A 103 2.25 -4.03 -4.81
C VAL A 103 1.69 -3.00 -3.83
N LEU A 104 0.60 -2.33 -4.22
CA LEU A 104 -0.12 -1.44 -3.33
C LEU A 104 -1.50 -2.00 -3.02
N LEU A 105 -1.83 -2.01 -1.76
CA LEU A 105 -3.18 -2.31 -1.29
C LEU A 105 -3.93 -0.98 -1.24
N ILE A 106 -4.95 -0.83 -2.08
CA ILE A 106 -5.60 0.46 -2.32
C ILE A 106 -7.10 0.47 -2.07
N GLY A 107 -7.65 -0.66 -1.63
CA GLY A 107 -9.06 -0.71 -1.35
C GLY A 107 -9.49 -2.06 -0.84
N PHE A 108 -10.72 -2.13 -0.36
CA PHE A 108 -11.30 -3.39 0.07
C PHE A 108 -12.80 -3.22 0.31
N ASN A 109 -13.47 -4.35 0.39
CA ASN A 109 -14.81 -4.46 0.96
C ASN A 109 -14.85 -5.76 1.77
N GLU A 110 -16.03 -6.18 2.22
CA GLU A 110 -16.12 -7.38 3.04
C GLU A 110 -15.69 -8.66 2.29
N MET A 111 -15.72 -8.64 0.95
CA MET A 111 -15.45 -9.83 0.13
C MET A 111 -14.08 -9.83 -0.51
N ASN A 112 -13.49 -8.67 -0.75
CA ASN A 112 -12.28 -8.55 -1.56
C ASN A 112 -11.35 -7.48 -1.05
N THR A 113 -10.04 -7.64 -1.37
CA THR A 113 -9.09 -6.53 -1.40
C THR A 113 -8.96 -6.03 -2.83
N VAL A 114 -8.44 -4.80 -2.99
CA VAL A 114 -8.14 -4.21 -4.29
C VAL A 114 -6.64 -3.88 -4.31
N ILE A 115 -5.96 -4.37 -5.32
CA ILE A 115 -4.50 -4.32 -5.40
C ILE A 115 -4.09 -3.69 -6.73
N MET A 116 -3.15 -2.75 -6.65
CA MET A 116 -2.46 -2.24 -7.83
C MET A 116 -1.12 -2.97 -7.95
N ASN A 117 -0.93 -3.64 -9.09
CA ASN A 117 0.28 -4.40 -9.34
C ASN A 117 1.11 -3.73 -10.43
N PRO A 118 2.26 -3.11 -10.08
CA PRO A 118 3.10 -2.45 -11.07
C PRO A 118 3.69 -3.38 -12.13
N GLN A 119 3.86 -4.66 -11.82
CA GLN A 119 4.42 -5.60 -12.79
C GLN A 119 3.52 -5.80 -14.00
N THR A 120 2.22 -5.70 -13.79
CA THR A 120 1.24 -5.88 -14.87
C THR A 120 0.58 -4.56 -15.27
N GLY A 121 0.77 -3.51 -14.49
CA GLY A 121 0.11 -2.22 -14.72
C GLY A 121 -1.39 -2.30 -14.53
N THR A 122 -1.87 -3.16 -13.63
CA THR A 122 -3.30 -3.40 -13.45
C THR A 122 -3.73 -3.17 -12.03
N ILE A 123 -5.03 -2.91 -11.88
CA ILE A 123 -5.73 -2.90 -10.60
C ILE A 123 -6.73 -4.04 -10.65
N TYR A 124 -6.73 -4.88 -9.64
CA TYR A 124 -7.61 -6.05 -9.62
C TYR A 124 -8.09 -6.35 -8.20
N LYS A 125 -9.14 -7.14 -8.13
CA LYS A 125 -9.71 -7.60 -6.86
C LYS A 125 -9.21 -9.01 -6.57
N MET A 126 -8.96 -9.26 -5.29
CA MET A 126 -8.61 -10.59 -4.79
C MET A 126 -9.55 -10.90 -3.63
N GLY A 127 -10.09 -12.12 -3.58
CA GLY A 127 -10.96 -12.53 -2.49
C GLY A 127 -10.30 -12.32 -1.13
N MET A 128 -11.10 -11.99 -0.12
CA MET A 128 -10.54 -11.64 1.19
C MET A 128 -9.74 -12.78 1.81
N ASN A 129 -10.25 -14.01 1.74
CA ASN A 129 -9.53 -15.15 2.30
C ASN A 129 -8.26 -15.46 1.51
N ASP A 130 -8.31 -15.36 0.19
CA ASP A 130 -7.14 -15.54 -0.66
C ASP A 130 -6.10 -14.46 -0.38
N SER A 131 -6.55 -13.24 -0.13
CA SER A 131 -5.67 -12.12 0.22
C SER A 131 -4.93 -12.38 1.53
N LYS A 132 -5.65 -12.83 2.55
CA LYS A 132 -5.02 -13.16 3.85
C LYS A 132 -3.95 -14.21 3.70
N THR A 133 -4.24 -15.25 2.92
CA THR A 133 -3.28 -16.33 2.67
C THR A 133 -2.07 -15.83 1.89
N TRP A 134 -2.32 -15.08 0.82
CA TRP A 134 -1.26 -14.59 -0.06
C TRP A 134 -0.33 -13.63 0.66
N PHE A 135 -0.87 -12.66 1.41
CA PHE A 135 -0.03 -11.73 2.15
C PHE A 135 0.77 -12.44 3.24
N LYS A 136 0.15 -13.40 3.93
CA LYS A 136 0.83 -14.17 4.96
C LYS A 136 1.98 -15.00 4.38
N GLU A 137 1.76 -15.64 3.23
CA GLU A 137 2.80 -16.39 2.54
C GLU A 137 3.96 -15.52 2.12
N ASN A 138 3.71 -14.24 1.90
CA ASN A 138 4.74 -13.26 1.58
C ASN A 138 5.31 -12.56 2.82
N GLY A 139 4.93 -13.00 4.02
CA GLY A 139 5.51 -12.54 5.27
C GLY A 139 4.80 -11.36 5.92
N ASN A 140 3.64 -10.95 5.42
CA ASN A 140 2.89 -9.79 5.94
C ASN A 140 3.79 -8.55 6.07
N ARG A 141 4.50 -8.21 5.02
CA ARG A 141 5.43 -7.08 5.01
C ARG A 141 4.72 -5.83 4.50
N PHE A 142 4.20 -5.05 5.43
CA PHE A 142 3.38 -3.88 5.14
C PHE A 142 4.08 -2.60 5.61
N ILE A 143 4.10 -1.58 4.76
CA ILE A 143 4.63 -0.26 5.10
C ILE A 143 3.60 0.77 4.66
N THR A 144 3.28 1.69 5.56
CA THR A 144 2.33 2.74 5.28
C THR A 144 2.68 3.99 6.09
N TYR A 145 1.76 4.88 6.20
CA TYR A 145 1.92 6.09 6.99
C TYR A 145 0.57 6.50 7.57
N ILE A 146 0.60 7.40 8.50
CA ILE A 146 -0.60 8.02 9.02
C ILE A 146 -0.40 9.53 8.99
N ARG A 147 -1.44 10.25 8.56
CA ARG A 147 -1.38 11.70 8.51
C ARG A 147 -1.48 12.26 9.92
N ASN A 148 -0.64 13.23 10.24
CA ASN A 148 -0.73 13.89 11.53
C ASN A 148 -2.04 14.66 11.60
N GLU A 149 -2.72 14.55 12.74
CA GLU A 149 -3.92 15.32 13.01
C GLU A 149 -3.53 16.58 13.78
N ASN A 150 -4.15 17.68 13.40
CA ASN A 150 -3.95 18.96 14.10
C ASN A 150 -5.20 19.36 14.84
#